data_54dec6e04e0a8b8d984bb46f3b445838
#
_entry.id   54dec6e04e0a8b8d984bb46f3b445838
#
_cell.length_a   1.000
_cell.length_b   1.000
_cell.length_c   1.000
_cell.angle_alpha   90.00
_cell.angle_beta   90.00
_cell.angle_gamma   90.00
#
_symmetry.space_group_name_H-M   'P 1'
#
loop_
_entity.id
_entity.type
_entity.pdbx_description
1 polymer ?
#
loop_
_entity_poly.entity_id
_entity_poly.type
_entity_poly.pdbx_seq_one_letter_code
_entity_poly.pdbx_strand_id
1 'polypeptide(L)'
;MDAVSVVKAPGVVPRAPGVAVRNLVGERTRFALSVAGVGFAVLLVLVMAGIFVGTINQVTTYIDHSRNAVWVTQPGVSQMFRAVSWLPTDDRQRLLSLPEVASADPILGQPSDFVHDGEQTAYFVLGYDTATGVGGPWAMAEGRAVAGPGEVVLDRILARKNGLRVGDSVEIVDGTFTVVGLSDQTAALGNFYAFVSLPDAARLLRAGNRFSYFLVQPRPGYTPEQAAAAIRQSLPGMDAMTSVEFAHNSRDIIISMVGRPLKTMIAISTLVGVVLVGLVVWTLTVEQSADFGVLRALGVRPIQLCRIVLAQAALVAAAGFVLGAAIAYGAQFLISERMGDVTVAITPAMLAAMAAATAVMAALGSLLPLRRVVRIDPAVAFRH
;
A
#
# COMPACT_ATOMS: atom_id res chain seq x y z
N MET A 1 25.80 -49.06 62.16
CA MET A 1 24.40 -48.70 61.90
C MET A 1 24.37 -47.19 61.76
N ASP A 2 24.66 -46.72 60.58
CA ASP A 2 24.66 -45.30 60.31
C ASP A 2 23.66 -44.99 59.19
N ALA A 3 22.75 -44.11 59.52
CA ALA A 3 21.67 -43.69 58.63
C ALA A 3 22.20 -42.80 57.47
N VAL A 4 22.04 -43.27 56.25
CA VAL A 4 22.31 -42.50 55.05
C VAL A 4 21.22 -41.43 54.94
N SER A 5 21.61 -40.18 55.21
CA SER A 5 20.78 -39.00 54.98
C SER A 5 20.69 -38.76 53.48
N VAL A 6 19.54 -39.03 52.90
CA VAL A 6 19.22 -38.64 51.51
C VAL A 6 19.08 -37.12 51.45
N VAL A 7 20.10 -36.47 50.94
CA VAL A 7 20.08 -35.04 50.59
C VAL A 7 19.12 -34.86 49.42
N LYS A 8 17.97 -34.33 49.70
CA LYS A 8 16.98 -33.89 48.71
C LYS A 8 17.47 -32.61 48.04
N ALA A 9 18.15 -32.72 46.89
CA ALA A 9 18.51 -31.57 46.10
C ALA A 9 17.24 -30.83 45.66
N PRO A 10 17.15 -29.50 45.85
CA PRO A 10 16.00 -28.75 45.35
C PRO A 10 16.03 -28.77 43.82
N GLY A 11 14.99 -29.38 43.23
CA GLY A 11 14.82 -29.43 41.78
C GLY A 11 14.73 -28.01 41.18
N VAL A 12 15.82 -27.57 40.64
CA VAL A 12 15.82 -26.38 39.77
C VAL A 12 15.07 -26.77 38.50
N VAL A 13 13.77 -26.49 38.47
CA VAL A 13 12.98 -26.58 37.23
C VAL A 13 13.49 -25.48 36.29
N PRO A 14 14.15 -25.84 35.20
CA PRO A 14 14.66 -24.84 34.28
C PRO A 14 13.47 -23.98 33.79
N ARG A 15 13.62 -22.66 33.84
CA ARG A 15 12.60 -21.76 33.30
C ARG A 15 12.43 -22.03 31.80
N ALA A 16 11.22 -22.37 31.36
CA ALA A 16 10.89 -22.75 30.00
C ALA A 16 11.53 -21.86 28.89
N PRO A 17 11.63 -20.52 29.03
CA PRO A 17 12.32 -19.67 28.05
C PRO A 17 13.82 -19.94 27.91
N GLY A 18 14.51 -20.23 29.01
CA GLY A 18 15.98 -20.48 28.97
C GLY A 18 16.34 -21.80 28.28
N VAL A 19 15.54 -22.83 28.41
CA VAL A 19 15.72 -24.12 27.71
C VAL A 19 15.42 -23.94 26.21
N ALA A 20 14.34 -23.21 25.86
CA ALA A 20 13.96 -22.93 24.49
C ALA A 20 15.09 -22.19 23.73
N VAL A 21 15.65 -21.13 24.31
CA VAL A 21 16.75 -20.38 23.71
C VAL A 21 18.02 -21.24 23.55
N ARG A 22 18.36 -22.03 24.56
CA ARG A 22 19.57 -22.86 24.54
C ARG A 22 19.50 -23.96 23.46
N ASN A 23 18.33 -24.57 23.28
CA ASN A 23 18.11 -25.59 22.25
C ASN A 23 18.15 -24.98 20.84
N LEU A 24 17.55 -23.77 20.64
CA LEU A 24 17.57 -23.09 19.36
C LEU A 24 18.96 -22.60 18.94
N VAL A 25 19.77 -22.11 19.90
CA VAL A 25 21.16 -21.66 19.64
C VAL A 25 22.12 -22.82 19.39
N GLY A 26 21.83 -24.01 19.90
CA GLY A 26 22.61 -25.24 19.63
C GLY A 26 22.54 -25.68 18.15
N GLU A 27 21.41 -25.40 17.46
CA GLU A 27 21.17 -25.78 16.07
C GLU A 27 21.00 -24.55 15.15
N ARG A 28 22.07 -23.73 15.06
CA ARG A 28 22.05 -22.42 14.39
C ARG A 28 21.49 -22.44 12.96
N THR A 29 21.84 -23.43 12.16
CA THR A 29 21.42 -23.54 10.76
C THR A 29 19.91 -23.76 10.65
N ARG A 30 19.37 -24.62 11.49
CA ARG A 30 17.93 -24.93 11.50
C ARG A 30 17.10 -23.76 12.03
N PHE A 31 17.60 -23.10 13.07
CA PHE A 31 16.97 -21.88 13.58
C PHE A 31 16.94 -20.80 12.51
N ALA A 32 18.06 -20.58 11.81
CA ALA A 32 18.14 -19.59 10.73
C ALA A 32 17.19 -19.90 9.57
N LEU A 33 17.08 -21.17 9.15
CA LEU A 33 16.13 -21.61 8.13
C LEU A 33 14.67 -21.39 8.57
N SER A 34 14.38 -21.68 9.83
CA SER A 34 13.05 -21.49 10.41
C SER A 34 12.65 -20.01 10.44
N VAL A 35 13.58 -19.15 10.90
CA VAL A 35 13.39 -17.70 10.92
C VAL A 35 13.25 -17.15 9.50
N ALA A 36 14.07 -17.65 8.55
CA ALA A 36 13.98 -17.25 7.14
C ALA A 36 12.63 -17.63 6.51
N GLY A 37 12.11 -18.83 6.80
CA GLY A 37 10.79 -19.28 6.31
C GLY A 37 9.64 -18.41 6.82
N VAL A 38 9.61 -18.12 8.12
CA VAL A 38 8.63 -17.22 8.72
C VAL A 38 8.82 -15.79 8.19
N GLY A 39 10.07 -15.33 8.12
CA GLY A 39 10.41 -13.99 7.59
C GLY A 39 9.96 -13.81 6.15
N PHE A 40 10.12 -14.83 5.33
CA PHE A 40 9.63 -14.80 3.94
C PHE A 40 8.10 -14.72 3.85
N ALA A 41 7.38 -15.45 4.69
CA ALA A 41 5.92 -15.37 4.75
C ALA A 41 5.45 -13.95 5.18
N VAL A 42 6.08 -13.38 6.21
CA VAL A 42 5.80 -12.01 6.68
C VAL A 42 6.12 -10.99 5.60
N LEU A 43 7.28 -11.13 4.92
CA LEU A 43 7.68 -10.27 3.80
C LEU A 43 6.63 -10.26 2.69
N LEU A 44 6.20 -11.45 2.23
CA LEU A 44 5.19 -11.56 1.16
C LEU A 44 3.89 -10.85 1.53
N VAL A 45 3.37 -11.09 2.73
CA VAL A 45 2.12 -10.46 3.17
C VAL A 45 2.27 -8.94 3.30
N LEU A 46 3.36 -8.45 3.90
CA LEU A 46 3.59 -7.02 4.08
C LEU A 46 3.80 -6.30 2.76
N VAL A 47 4.55 -6.87 1.82
CA VAL A 47 4.76 -6.26 0.50
C VAL A 47 3.45 -6.22 -0.29
N MET A 48 2.68 -7.32 -0.33
CA MET A 48 1.40 -7.35 -1.03
C MET A 48 0.38 -6.38 -0.43
N ALA A 49 0.27 -6.35 0.90
CA ALA A 49 -0.60 -5.40 1.59
C ALA A 49 -0.10 -3.95 1.42
N GLY A 50 1.23 -3.74 1.43
CA GLY A 50 1.85 -2.44 1.20
C GLY A 50 1.61 -1.89 -0.21
N ILE A 51 1.71 -2.73 -1.24
CA ILE A 51 1.33 -2.37 -2.62
C ILE A 51 -0.15 -1.98 -2.67
N PHE A 52 -1.03 -2.76 -2.02
CA PHE A 52 -2.46 -2.46 -2.00
C PHE A 52 -2.76 -1.10 -1.38
N VAL A 53 -2.20 -0.82 -0.19
CA VAL A 53 -2.40 0.47 0.49
C VAL A 53 -1.75 1.62 -0.29
N GLY A 54 -0.54 1.41 -0.82
CA GLY A 54 0.14 2.39 -1.67
C GLY A 54 -0.67 2.76 -2.90
N THR A 55 -1.18 1.76 -3.61
CA THR A 55 -2.04 1.93 -4.79
C THR A 55 -3.31 2.73 -4.45
N ILE A 56 -4.01 2.38 -3.37
CA ILE A 56 -5.22 3.11 -2.96
C ILE A 56 -4.93 4.57 -2.59
N ASN A 57 -3.81 4.84 -1.92
CA ASN A 57 -3.44 6.20 -1.57
C ASN A 57 -3.09 7.05 -2.80
N GLN A 58 -2.46 6.45 -3.80
CA GLN A 58 -2.14 7.15 -5.05
C GLN A 58 -3.39 7.59 -5.83
N VAL A 59 -4.50 6.84 -5.77
CA VAL A 59 -5.73 7.14 -6.51
C VAL A 59 -6.27 8.53 -6.21
N THR A 60 -6.19 8.98 -4.98
CA THR A 60 -6.78 10.25 -4.55
C THR A 60 -5.77 11.40 -4.51
N THR A 61 -4.49 11.14 -4.77
CA THR A 61 -3.42 12.14 -4.61
C THR A 61 -3.71 13.44 -5.38
N TYR A 62 -4.17 13.34 -6.63
CA TYR A 62 -4.53 14.53 -7.41
C TYR A 62 -5.73 15.27 -6.82
N ILE A 63 -6.77 14.52 -6.41
CA ILE A 63 -7.99 15.10 -5.84
C ILE A 63 -7.67 15.80 -4.51
N ASP A 64 -6.85 15.18 -3.67
CA ASP A 64 -6.48 15.71 -2.35
C ASP A 64 -5.61 16.99 -2.46
N HIS A 65 -4.86 17.16 -3.58
CA HIS A 65 -3.96 18.29 -3.80
C HIS A 65 -4.49 19.35 -4.79
N SER A 66 -5.66 19.14 -5.38
CA SER A 66 -6.21 20.04 -6.40
C SER A 66 -6.65 21.42 -5.91
N ARG A 67 -6.49 21.70 -4.61
CA ARG A 67 -6.78 23.00 -3.96
C ARG A 67 -8.21 23.52 -4.15
N ASN A 68 -9.17 22.62 -4.30
CA ASN A 68 -10.59 22.95 -4.40
C ASN A 68 -11.39 22.22 -3.32
N ALA A 69 -12.63 22.67 -3.11
CA ALA A 69 -13.53 22.06 -2.14
C ALA A 69 -14.63 21.22 -2.79
N VAL A 70 -15.00 21.54 -4.04
CA VAL A 70 -16.08 20.88 -4.78
C VAL A 70 -15.63 20.57 -6.21
N TRP A 71 -15.93 19.36 -6.65
CA TRP A 71 -15.78 18.87 -8.01
C TRP A 71 -17.12 18.89 -8.72
N VAL A 72 -17.15 19.56 -9.89
CA VAL A 72 -18.34 19.58 -10.75
C VAL A 72 -18.08 18.73 -11.98
N THR A 73 -19.01 17.84 -12.27
CA THR A 73 -18.95 16.83 -13.33
C THR A 73 -20.26 16.81 -14.12
N GLN A 74 -20.27 16.14 -15.25
CA GLN A 74 -21.55 15.77 -15.87
C GLN A 74 -22.27 14.71 -15.01
N PRO A 75 -23.60 14.61 -15.05
CA PRO A 75 -24.36 13.63 -14.32
C PRO A 75 -23.92 12.20 -14.61
N GLY A 76 -23.78 11.40 -13.55
CA GLY A 76 -23.33 10.01 -13.63
C GLY A 76 -21.81 9.81 -13.62
N VAL A 77 -21.01 10.87 -13.61
CA VAL A 77 -19.55 10.80 -13.44
C VAL A 77 -19.19 11.18 -12.01
N SER A 78 -18.96 10.18 -11.18
CA SER A 78 -18.65 10.35 -9.75
C SER A 78 -17.20 10.07 -9.39
N GLN A 79 -16.32 9.93 -10.38
CA GLN A 79 -14.90 9.57 -10.19
C GLN A 79 -14.06 9.92 -11.44
N MET A 80 -12.72 9.98 -11.27
CA MET A 80 -11.82 10.51 -12.30
C MET A 80 -11.36 9.48 -13.35
N PHE A 81 -11.35 8.16 -13.04
CA PHE A 81 -10.55 7.18 -13.79
C PHE A 81 -11.34 6.31 -14.79
N ARG A 82 -12.65 6.21 -14.70
CA ARG A 82 -13.47 5.32 -15.55
C ARG A 82 -14.33 6.03 -16.58
N ALA A 83 -14.66 7.28 -16.35
CA ALA A 83 -15.49 8.05 -17.25
C ALA A 83 -14.91 9.43 -17.42
N VAL A 84 -14.86 9.91 -18.65
CA VAL A 84 -14.51 11.29 -18.95
C VAL A 84 -15.77 12.13 -18.83
N SER A 85 -15.71 13.19 -18.02
CA SER A 85 -16.77 14.19 -17.93
C SER A 85 -16.58 15.22 -19.04
N TRP A 86 -17.68 15.69 -19.60
CA TRP A 86 -17.69 16.72 -20.63
C TRP A 86 -18.73 17.80 -20.28
N LEU A 87 -18.26 18.95 -19.84
CA LEU A 87 -19.07 20.10 -19.47
C LEU A 87 -18.85 21.25 -20.47
N PRO A 88 -19.91 21.91 -20.96
CA PRO A 88 -19.77 23.10 -21.78
C PRO A 88 -18.96 24.21 -21.10
N THR A 89 -18.21 24.97 -21.89
CA THR A 89 -17.41 26.10 -21.36
C THR A 89 -18.29 27.17 -20.69
N ASP A 90 -19.52 27.36 -21.19
CA ASP A 90 -20.48 28.35 -20.70
C ASP A 90 -21.00 28.00 -19.28
N ASP A 91 -20.85 26.75 -18.87
CA ASP A 91 -21.23 26.31 -17.53
C ASP A 91 -20.42 27.00 -16.43
N ARG A 92 -19.21 27.49 -16.74
CA ARG A 92 -18.42 28.34 -15.83
C ARG A 92 -19.19 29.56 -15.37
N GLN A 93 -19.83 30.27 -16.31
CA GLN A 93 -20.61 31.48 -15.98
C GLN A 93 -21.84 31.15 -15.14
N ARG A 94 -22.50 30.04 -15.45
CA ARG A 94 -23.64 29.55 -14.68
C ARG A 94 -23.24 29.19 -13.24
N LEU A 95 -22.09 28.55 -13.04
CA LEU A 95 -21.54 28.27 -11.71
C LEU A 95 -21.23 29.54 -10.93
N LEU A 96 -20.58 30.51 -11.57
CA LEU A 96 -20.23 31.80 -10.95
C LEU A 96 -21.44 32.69 -10.62
N SER A 97 -22.59 32.43 -11.21
CA SER A 97 -23.85 33.15 -10.91
C SER A 97 -24.48 32.71 -9.58
N LEU A 98 -24.06 31.57 -9.01
CA LEU A 98 -24.57 31.08 -7.73
C LEU A 98 -23.94 31.86 -6.57
N PRO A 99 -24.71 32.28 -5.56
CA PRO A 99 -24.20 33.02 -4.41
C PRO A 99 -23.22 32.19 -3.55
N GLU A 100 -23.32 30.86 -3.58
CA GLU A 100 -22.47 29.92 -2.84
C GLU A 100 -21.08 29.77 -3.46
N VAL A 101 -20.89 30.14 -4.73
CA VAL A 101 -19.67 29.89 -5.51
C VAL A 101 -18.78 31.13 -5.54
N ALA A 102 -17.51 30.99 -5.13
CA ALA A 102 -16.50 32.04 -5.21
C ALA A 102 -15.67 31.92 -6.50
N SER A 103 -15.22 30.74 -6.87
CA SER A 103 -14.49 30.47 -8.10
C SER A 103 -14.92 29.13 -8.72
N ALA A 104 -14.74 29.02 -10.04
CA ALA A 104 -14.95 27.81 -10.81
C ALA A 104 -13.80 27.70 -11.85
N ASP A 105 -12.78 26.92 -11.50
CA ASP A 105 -11.57 26.78 -12.31
C ASP A 105 -11.69 25.55 -13.19
N PRO A 106 -11.64 25.70 -14.53
CA PRO A 106 -11.79 24.58 -15.45
C PRO A 106 -10.51 23.75 -15.51
N ILE A 107 -10.67 22.44 -15.56
CA ILE A 107 -9.62 21.52 -15.93
C ILE A 107 -10.07 20.60 -17.07
N LEU A 108 -9.12 20.24 -17.89
CA LEU A 108 -9.33 19.32 -18.99
C LEU A 108 -8.32 18.19 -18.89
N GLY A 109 -8.78 16.98 -18.62
CA GLY A 109 -7.89 15.85 -18.41
C GLY A 109 -8.38 14.59 -19.10
N GLN A 110 -7.45 13.86 -19.70
CA GLN A 110 -7.72 12.57 -20.34
C GLN A 110 -6.50 11.65 -20.25
N PRO A 111 -6.73 10.34 -20.02
CA PRO A 111 -5.66 9.37 -20.18
C PRO A 111 -5.16 9.31 -21.62
N SER A 112 -3.87 9.16 -21.80
CA SER A 112 -3.20 9.04 -23.09
C SER A 112 -1.99 8.13 -22.98
N ASP A 113 -1.42 7.73 -24.09
CA ASP A 113 -0.22 6.91 -24.16
C ASP A 113 0.97 7.77 -24.61
N PHE A 114 2.00 7.81 -23.79
CA PHE A 114 3.27 8.46 -24.09
C PHE A 114 4.16 7.43 -24.80
N VAL A 115 4.53 7.75 -26.02
CA VAL A 115 5.43 6.91 -26.81
C VAL A 115 6.75 7.65 -26.98
N HIS A 116 7.83 7.08 -26.45
CA HIS A 116 9.18 7.61 -26.59
C HIS A 116 10.15 6.46 -26.81
N ASP A 117 11.00 6.57 -27.83
CA ASP A 117 11.96 5.52 -28.24
C ASP A 117 11.35 4.11 -28.39
N GLY A 118 10.07 4.03 -28.76
CA GLY A 118 9.35 2.77 -28.96
C GLY A 118 8.78 2.14 -27.68
N GLU A 119 9.01 2.74 -26.51
CA GLU A 119 8.36 2.37 -25.27
C GLU A 119 7.06 3.15 -25.07
N GLN A 120 5.99 2.46 -24.66
CA GLN A 120 4.69 3.04 -24.40
C GLN A 120 4.46 3.11 -22.89
N THR A 121 4.18 4.31 -22.38
CA THR A 121 3.89 4.54 -20.97
C THR A 121 2.56 5.26 -20.84
N ALA A 122 1.65 4.73 -20.03
CA ALA A 122 0.39 5.39 -19.74
C ALA A 122 0.62 6.67 -18.92
N TYR A 123 -0.02 7.76 -19.34
CA TYR A 123 0.02 9.04 -18.64
C TYR A 123 -1.32 9.76 -18.75
N PHE A 124 -1.48 10.82 -17.98
CA PHE A 124 -2.67 11.65 -17.98
C PHE A 124 -2.29 13.06 -18.41
N VAL A 125 -2.78 13.48 -19.57
CA VAL A 125 -2.66 14.89 -20.00
C VAL A 125 -3.63 15.72 -19.20
N LEU A 126 -3.15 16.78 -18.56
CA LEU A 126 -3.96 17.61 -17.70
C LEU A 126 -3.70 19.08 -18.00
N GLY A 127 -4.70 19.73 -18.60
CA GLY A 127 -4.73 21.17 -18.85
C GLY A 127 -5.40 21.91 -17.72
N TYR A 128 -4.77 22.98 -17.28
CA TYR A 128 -5.27 23.87 -16.23
C TYR A 128 -5.09 25.34 -16.61
N ASP A 129 -5.81 26.22 -15.93
CA ASP A 129 -5.65 27.66 -16.09
C ASP A 129 -4.36 28.11 -15.40
N THR A 130 -3.34 28.48 -16.17
CA THR A 130 -2.03 28.88 -15.67
C THR A 130 -2.07 30.19 -14.87
N ALA A 131 -3.12 31.01 -15.03
CA ALA A 131 -3.27 32.25 -14.28
C ALA A 131 -3.70 32.00 -12.81
N THR A 132 -4.56 31.01 -12.58
CA THR A 132 -5.00 30.62 -11.23
C THR A 132 -4.11 29.56 -10.60
N GLY A 133 -3.49 28.72 -11.43
CA GLY A 133 -2.70 27.57 -10.99
C GLY A 133 -3.52 26.44 -10.35
N VAL A 134 -4.85 26.58 -10.29
CA VAL A 134 -5.74 25.58 -9.71
C VAL A 134 -5.78 24.34 -10.62
N GLY A 135 -5.59 23.15 -10.04
CA GLY A 135 -5.50 21.90 -10.78
C GLY A 135 -4.14 21.65 -11.44
N GLY A 136 -3.18 22.56 -11.31
CA GLY A 136 -1.80 22.37 -11.76
C GLY A 136 -0.96 21.52 -10.81
N PRO A 137 0.35 21.37 -11.07
CA PRO A 137 1.25 20.59 -10.24
C PRO A 137 1.36 21.19 -8.83
N TRP A 138 1.16 20.36 -7.81
CA TRP A 138 1.19 20.80 -6.41
C TRP A 138 2.58 20.74 -5.77
N ALA A 139 3.50 20.00 -6.38
CA ALA A 139 4.90 19.91 -5.94
C ALA A 139 5.81 19.91 -7.17
N MET A 140 6.84 20.72 -7.13
CA MET A 140 7.86 20.81 -8.19
C MET A 140 9.18 20.28 -7.66
N ALA A 141 9.81 19.37 -8.42
CA ALA A 141 11.16 18.87 -8.15
C ALA A 141 12.22 19.76 -8.79
N GLU A 142 11.96 20.24 -10.02
CA GLU A 142 12.90 21.04 -10.80
C GLU A 142 12.16 21.97 -11.76
N GLY A 143 12.77 23.08 -12.10
CA GLY A 143 12.20 24.04 -13.04
C GLY A 143 11.03 24.86 -12.48
N ARG A 144 10.04 25.16 -13.32
CA ARG A 144 8.88 25.98 -12.98
C ARG A 144 7.57 25.38 -13.50
N ALA A 145 6.45 25.87 -13.00
CA ALA A 145 5.13 25.56 -13.55
C ALA A 145 4.96 26.12 -14.96
N VAL A 146 4.00 25.58 -15.71
CA VAL A 146 3.63 26.08 -17.06
C VAL A 146 3.18 27.54 -16.97
N ALA A 147 3.76 28.38 -17.76
CA ALA A 147 3.41 29.80 -17.84
C ALA A 147 2.61 30.14 -19.11
N GLY A 148 2.74 29.35 -20.19
CA GLY A 148 2.08 29.63 -21.45
C GLY A 148 1.99 28.42 -22.39
N PRO A 149 1.49 28.65 -23.60
CA PRO A 149 1.35 27.59 -24.59
C PRO A 149 2.70 27.00 -25.04
N GLY A 150 2.70 25.72 -25.40
CA GLY A 150 3.89 24.99 -25.86
C GLY A 150 4.83 24.54 -24.74
N GLU A 151 4.45 24.75 -23.49
CA GLU A 151 5.19 24.33 -22.32
C GLU A 151 4.53 23.13 -21.64
N VAL A 152 5.34 22.25 -21.04
CA VAL A 152 4.86 21.11 -20.26
C VAL A 152 5.66 20.94 -18.97
N VAL A 153 4.97 20.55 -17.90
CA VAL A 153 5.58 19.99 -16.70
C VAL A 153 5.28 18.50 -16.71
N LEU A 154 6.34 17.68 -16.67
CA LEU A 154 6.25 16.23 -16.63
C LEU A 154 6.45 15.73 -15.21
N ASP A 155 5.85 14.59 -14.87
CA ASP A 155 6.24 13.88 -13.66
C ASP A 155 7.72 13.46 -13.74
N ARG A 156 8.45 13.66 -12.63
CA ARG A 156 9.90 13.39 -12.54
C ARG A 156 10.24 11.94 -12.89
N ILE A 157 9.36 10.99 -12.54
CA ILE A 157 9.60 9.57 -12.80
C ILE A 157 9.44 9.28 -14.29
N LEU A 158 8.40 9.83 -14.92
CA LEU A 158 8.20 9.73 -16.36
C LEU A 158 9.38 10.33 -17.14
N ALA A 159 9.81 11.53 -16.74
CA ALA A 159 10.95 12.20 -17.37
C ALA A 159 12.23 11.37 -17.23
N ARG A 160 12.53 10.86 -16.03
CA ARG A 160 13.70 10.02 -15.77
C ARG A 160 13.69 8.71 -16.57
N LYS A 161 12.54 8.03 -16.70
CA LYS A 161 12.39 6.81 -17.50
C LYS A 161 12.73 7.04 -18.97
N ASN A 162 12.36 8.20 -19.49
CA ASN A 162 12.55 8.56 -20.88
C ASN A 162 13.80 9.43 -21.13
N GLY A 163 14.68 9.60 -20.14
CA GLY A 163 15.91 10.38 -20.26
C GLY A 163 15.70 11.88 -20.47
N LEU A 164 14.50 12.40 -20.21
CA LEU A 164 14.12 13.79 -20.43
C LEU A 164 14.53 14.70 -19.27
N ARG A 165 14.90 15.93 -19.59
CA ARG A 165 15.32 16.98 -18.64
C ARG A 165 14.59 18.29 -18.92
N VAL A 166 14.64 19.20 -17.98
CA VAL A 166 14.17 20.57 -18.19
C VAL A 166 14.95 21.21 -19.34
N GLY A 167 14.23 21.75 -20.29
CA GLY A 167 14.73 22.33 -21.53
C GLY A 167 14.62 21.43 -22.75
N ASP A 168 14.37 20.15 -22.59
CA ASP A 168 14.20 19.21 -23.69
C ASP A 168 12.87 19.43 -24.41
N SER A 169 12.83 19.03 -25.68
CA SER A 169 11.59 18.98 -26.46
C SER A 169 10.98 17.61 -26.44
N VAL A 170 9.69 17.50 -26.22
CA VAL A 170 8.95 16.26 -26.12
C VAL A 170 7.67 16.30 -26.91
N GLU A 171 7.28 15.18 -27.51
CA GLU A 171 6.01 15.04 -28.21
C GLU A 171 4.94 14.51 -27.22
N ILE A 172 3.82 15.24 -27.15
CA ILE A 172 2.66 14.90 -26.31
C ILE A 172 1.45 14.81 -27.23
N VAL A 173 0.86 13.61 -27.35
CA VAL A 173 -0.21 13.30 -28.31
C VAL A 173 0.25 13.58 -29.74
N ASP A 174 -0.10 14.75 -30.31
CA ASP A 174 0.29 15.21 -31.66
C ASP A 174 0.91 16.63 -31.63
N GLY A 175 1.43 17.06 -30.48
CA GLY A 175 2.03 18.37 -30.27
C GLY A 175 3.42 18.32 -29.67
N THR A 176 4.30 19.21 -30.14
CA THR A 176 5.66 19.36 -29.58
C THR A 176 5.65 20.38 -28.43
N PHE A 177 6.24 20.04 -27.30
CA PHE A 177 6.30 20.86 -26.10
C PHE A 177 7.71 20.95 -25.54
N THR A 178 8.01 22.07 -24.89
CA THR A 178 9.26 22.24 -24.13
C THR A 178 9.00 21.84 -22.65
N VAL A 179 9.82 20.96 -22.13
CA VAL A 179 9.78 20.60 -20.71
C VAL A 179 10.31 21.78 -19.88
N VAL A 180 9.44 22.48 -19.16
CA VAL A 180 9.81 23.65 -18.35
C VAL A 180 9.97 23.33 -16.88
N GLY A 181 9.52 22.15 -16.44
CA GLY A 181 9.67 21.69 -15.08
C GLY A 181 9.37 20.22 -14.93
N LEU A 182 9.79 19.68 -13.80
CA LEU A 182 9.51 18.33 -13.37
C LEU A 182 8.72 18.39 -12.06
N SER A 183 7.57 17.75 -12.02
CA SER A 183 6.76 17.65 -10.82
C SER A 183 7.19 16.45 -9.97
N ASP A 184 6.93 16.51 -8.67
CA ASP A 184 7.20 15.44 -7.70
C ASP A 184 5.92 14.97 -7.05
N GLN A 185 5.87 13.69 -6.69
CA GLN A 185 4.71 13.07 -6.04
C GLN A 185 3.40 13.17 -6.85
N THR A 186 3.50 13.31 -8.16
CA THR A 186 2.35 13.47 -9.06
C THR A 186 1.97 12.18 -9.77
N ALA A 187 2.72 11.09 -9.61
CA ALA A 187 2.35 9.79 -10.16
C ALA A 187 1.16 9.17 -9.43
N ALA A 188 0.23 8.59 -10.16
CA ALA A 188 -0.95 7.90 -9.62
C ALA A 188 -1.22 6.60 -10.38
N LEU A 189 -1.21 5.45 -9.68
CA LEU A 189 -1.60 4.13 -10.23
C LEU A 189 -0.82 3.70 -11.50
N GLY A 190 0.48 4.00 -11.56
CA GLY A 190 1.27 3.75 -12.77
C GLY A 190 0.97 4.72 -13.92
N ASN A 191 0.09 5.70 -13.70
CA ASN A 191 -0.11 6.83 -14.58
C ASN A 191 0.68 8.02 -14.06
N PHE A 192 1.31 8.73 -14.98
CA PHE A 192 2.04 9.96 -14.72
C PHE A 192 1.22 11.14 -15.20
N TYR A 193 1.45 12.31 -14.66
CA TYR A 193 0.81 13.52 -15.15
C TYR A 193 1.76 14.31 -16.06
N ALA A 194 1.20 14.80 -17.18
CA ALA A 194 1.77 15.83 -18.01
C ALA A 194 0.86 17.05 -17.92
N PHE A 195 1.32 18.08 -17.21
CA PHE A 195 0.58 19.32 -17.03
C PHE A 195 0.90 20.28 -18.16
N VAL A 196 -0.13 20.77 -18.84
CA VAL A 196 -0.03 21.73 -19.95
C VAL A 196 -0.98 22.90 -19.71
N SER A 197 -0.88 23.95 -20.54
CA SER A 197 -1.87 25.02 -20.50
C SER A 197 -3.25 24.52 -20.92
N LEU A 198 -4.32 25.12 -20.39
CA LEU A 198 -5.69 24.77 -20.74
C LEU A 198 -5.95 24.88 -22.26
N PRO A 199 -5.49 25.93 -22.98
CA PRO A 199 -5.62 26.01 -24.42
C PRO A 199 -4.90 24.89 -25.17
N ASP A 200 -3.69 24.47 -24.70
CA ASP A 200 -2.98 23.35 -25.31
C ASP A 200 -3.71 22.05 -25.13
N ALA A 201 -4.21 21.77 -23.90
CA ALA A 201 -5.01 20.59 -23.64
C ALA A 201 -6.28 20.57 -24.52
N ALA A 202 -6.96 21.70 -24.70
CA ALA A 202 -8.14 21.78 -25.54
C ALA A 202 -7.83 21.44 -27.00
N ARG A 203 -6.67 21.84 -27.49
CA ARG A 203 -6.17 21.52 -28.85
C ARG A 203 -5.79 20.03 -28.94
N LEU A 204 -4.96 19.53 -28.05
CA LEU A 204 -4.46 18.15 -28.05
C LEU A 204 -5.59 17.13 -27.94
N LEU A 205 -6.53 17.37 -27.04
CA LEU A 205 -7.64 16.46 -26.74
C LEU A 205 -8.86 16.70 -27.64
N ARG A 206 -8.76 17.64 -28.58
CA ARG A 206 -9.84 18.02 -29.53
C ARG A 206 -11.17 18.27 -28.78
N ALA A 207 -11.08 18.91 -27.63
CA ALA A 207 -12.20 19.05 -26.71
C ALA A 207 -13.27 20.04 -27.18
N GLY A 208 -12.96 20.89 -28.16
CA GLY A 208 -13.84 21.96 -28.61
C GLY A 208 -14.16 22.92 -27.47
N ASN A 209 -15.46 23.20 -27.28
CA ASN A 209 -15.94 24.08 -26.21
C ASN A 209 -16.37 23.27 -24.98
N ARG A 210 -15.51 22.36 -24.48
CA ARG A 210 -15.81 21.52 -23.34
C ARG A 210 -14.62 21.39 -22.41
N PHE A 211 -14.90 21.22 -21.12
CA PHE A 211 -13.97 20.89 -20.06
C PHE A 211 -14.32 19.57 -19.43
N SER A 212 -13.36 18.93 -18.77
CA SER A 212 -13.64 17.68 -18.03
C SER A 212 -14.33 17.96 -16.71
N TYR A 213 -13.83 18.93 -15.97
CA TYR A 213 -14.33 19.24 -14.62
C TYR A 213 -14.23 20.75 -14.37
N PHE A 214 -15.05 21.25 -13.44
CA PHE A 214 -14.80 22.53 -12.79
C PHE A 214 -14.43 22.27 -11.32
N LEU A 215 -13.33 22.88 -10.89
CA LEU A 215 -12.87 22.89 -9.52
C LEU A 215 -13.44 24.14 -8.84
N VAL A 216 -14.37 23.95 -7.92
CA VAL A 216 -15.13 25.04 -7.32
C VAL A 216 -14.69 25.29 -5.89
N GLN A 217 -14.51 26.57 -5.56
CA GLN A 217 -14.35 27.02 -4.17
C GLN A 217 -15.65 27.68 -3.70
N PRO A 218 -16.16 27.29 -2.52
CA PRO A 218 -17.28 27.97 -1.89
C PRO A 218 -16.92 29.40 -1.51
N ARG A 219 -17.90 30.29 -1.54
CA ARG A 219 -17.74 31.65 -1.01
C ARG A 219 -17.63 31.60 0.53
N PRO A 220 -16.85 32.50 1.16
CA PRO A 220 -16.80 32.59 2.62
C PRO A 220 -18.17 32.65 3.25
N GLY A 221 -18.43 31.78 4.23
CA GLY A 221 -19.72 31.61 4.89
C GLY A 221 -20.55 30.41 4.39
N TYR A 222 -20.17 29.77 3.30
CA TYR A 222 -20.79 28.54 2.82
C TYR A 222 -19.86 27.33 2.98
N THR A 223 -20.44 26.18 3.28
CA THR A 223 -19.69 24.92 3.32
C THR A 223 -19.59 24.27 1.92
N PRO A 224 -18.61 23.38 1.69
CA PRO A 224 -18.53 22.63 0.45
C PRO A 224 -19.82 21.85 0.12
N GLU A 225 -20.48 21.29 1.14
CA GLU A 225 -21.74 20.55 1.00
C GLU A 225 -22.88 21.46 0.55
N GLN A 226 -22.94 22.68 1.07
CA GLN A 226 -23.93 23.68 0.67
C GLN A 226 -23.73 24.10 -0.78
N ALA A 227 -22.49 24.39 -1.19
CA ALA A 227 -22.17 24.74 -2.57
C ALA A 227 -22.47 23.57 -3.52
N ALA A 228 -22.09 22.34 -3.19
CA ALA A 228 -22.41 21.17 -4.00
C ALA A 228 -23.94 20.95 -4.11
N ALA A 229 -24.68 21.12 -3.03
CA ALA A 229 -26.15 20.99 -3.05
C ALA A 229 -26.80 22.08 -3.91
N ALA A 230 -26.36 23.34 -3.79
CA ALA A 230 -26.87 24.46 -4.59
C ALA A 230 -26.63 24.24 -6.09
N ILE A 231 -25.45 23.74 -6.48
CA ILE A 231 -25.12 23.42 -7.87
C ILE A 231 -26.07 22.35 -8.40
N ARG A 232 -26.24 21.24 -7.68
CA ARG A 232 -27.14 20.13 -8.10
C ARG A 232 -28.60 20.57 -8.23
N GLN A 233 -29.07 21.46 -7.35
CA GLN A 233 -30.45 21.93 -7.34
C GLN A 233 -30.71 22.97 -8.43
N SER A 234 -29.78 23.89 -8.64
CA SER A 234 -29.98 25.05 -9.50
C SER A 234 -29.53 24.84 -10.95
N LEU A 235 -28.63 23.88 -11.19
CA LEU A 235 -28.01 23.64 -12.49
C LEU A 235 -28.24 22.21 -12.98
N PRO A 236 -29.47 21.86 -13.43
CA PRO A 236 -29.74 20.54 -13.98
C PRO A 236 -28.84 20.30 -15.21
N GLY A 237 -28.15 19.18 -15.24
CA GLY A 237 -27.12 18.87 -16.24
C GLY A 237 -25.70 18.89 -15.70
N MET A 238 -25.52 19.29 -14.45
CA MET A 238 -24.26 19.15 -13.69
C MET A 238 -24.51 18.33 -12.45
N ASP A 239 -23.49 17.56 -12.06
CA ASP A 239 -23.40 16.95 -10.72
C ASP A 239 -22.25 17.62 -9.95
N ALA A 240 -22.35 17.68 -8.66
CA ALA A 240 -21.35 18.33 -7.81
C ALA A 240 -21.15 17.52 -6.53
N MET A 241 -19.91 17.27 -6.19
CA MET A 241 -19.49 16.50 -5.02
C MET A 241 -18.40 17.22 -4.28
N THR A 242 -18.37 17.09 -2.97
CA THR A 242 -17.20 17.57 -2.21
C THR A 242 -15.95 16.81 -2.64
N SER A 243 -14.76 17.41 -2.48
CA SER A 243 -13.49 16.72 -2.79
C SER A 243 -13.34 15.43 -2.00
N VAL A 244 -13.84 15.40 -0.76
CA VAL A 244 -13.85 14.19 0.08
C VAL A 244 -14.75 13.10 -0.51
N GLU A 245 -15.96 13.46 -0.94
CA GLU A 245 -16.90 12.52 -1.57
C GLU A 245 -16.36 12.00 -2.91
N PHE A 246 -15.82 12.88 -3.75
CA PHE A 246 -15.24 12.51 -5.04
C PHE A 246 -13.99 11.60 -4.89
N ALA A 247 -13.14 11.88 -3.88
CA ALA A 247 -12.01 11.03 -3.53
C ALA A 247 -12.47 9.66 -3.03
N HIS A 248 -13.50 9.62 -2.18
CA HIS A 248 -14.09 8.37 -1.68
C HIS A 248 -14.63 7.51 -2.82
N ASN A 249 -15.44 8.09 -3.71
CA ASN A 249 -15.98 7.41 -4.88
C ASN A 249 -14.89 6.89 -5.83
N SER A 250 -13.84 7.70 -6.05
CA SER A 250 -12.69 7.31 -6.88
C SER A 250 -11.92 6.14 -6.26
N ARG A 251 -11.76 6.14 -4.93
CA ARG A 251 -11.13 5.04 -4.19
C ARG A 251 -11.95 3.76 -4.24
N ASP A 252 -13.26 3.85 -4.04
CA ASP A 252 -14.17 2.69 -4.03
C ASP A 252 -14.22 1.97 -5.36
N ILE A 253 -14.17 2.71 -6.48
CA ILE A 253 -14.15 2.09 -7.80
C ILE A 253 -12.88 1.27 -7.99
N ILE A 254 -11.71 1.78 -7.58
CA ILE A 254 -10.46 1.06 -7.68
C ILE A 254 -10.45 -0.15 -6.73
N ILE A 255 -10.94 0.01 -5.50
CA ILE A 255 -11.11 -1.10 -4.57
C ILE A 255 -12.02 -2.18 -5.15
N SER A 256 -13.08 -1.81 -5.86
CA SER A 256 -13.98 -2.77 -6.49
C SER A 256 -13.32 -3.54 -7.63
N MET A 257 -12.40 -2.90 -8.38
CA MET A 257 -11.68 -3.49 -9.51
C MET A 257 -10.53 -4.40 -9.08
N VAL A 258 -9.65 -3.89 -8.22
CA VAL A 258 -8.41 -4.60 -7.85
C VAL A 258 -8.43 -5.21 -6.45
N GLY A 259 -9.39 -4.83 -5.61
CA GLY A 259 -9.44 -5.26 -4.22
C GLY A 259 -9.72 -6.74 -4.03
N ARG A 260 -10.57 -7.36 -4.88
CA ARG A 260 -10.85 -8.80 -4.81
C ARG A 260 -9.60 -9.63 -5.10
N PRO A 261 -8.92 -9.48 -6.26
CA PRO A 261 -7.70 -10.24 -6.54
C PRO A 261 -6.62 -9.98 -5.49
N LEU A 262 -6.41 -8.75 -5.04
CA LEU A 262 -5.41 -8.47 -4.01
C LEU A 262 -5.74 -9.11 -2.65
N LYS A 263 -6.98 -9.03 -2.19
CA LYS A 263 -7.41 -9.72 -0.96
C LYS A 263 -7.22 -11.23 -1.07
N THR A 264 -7.47 -11.81 -2.25
CA THR A 264 -7.22 -13.23 -2.51
C THR A 264 -5.73 -13.56 -2.42
N MET A 265 -4.86 -12.73 -2.99
CA MET A 265 -3.40 -12.90 -2.89
C MET A 265 -2.92 -12.79 -1.44
N ILE A 266 -3.42 -11.83 -0.66
CA ILE A 266 -3.11 -11.71 0.77
C ILE A 266 -3.58 -12.95 1.54
N ALA A 267 -4.78 -13.46 1.26
CA ALA A 267 -5.30 -14.67 1.88
C ALA A 267 -4.44 -15.90 1.55
N ILE A 268 -4.04 -16.07 0.30
CA ILE A 268 -3.13 -17.16 -0.12
C ILE A 268 -1.77 -17.02 0.58
N SER A 269 -1.18 -15.82 0.59
CA SER A 269 0.11 -15.57 1.27
C SER A 269 0.01 -15.86 2.78
N THR A 270 -1.11 -15.49 3.40
CA THR A 270 -1.38 -15.81 4.81
C THR A 270 -1.48 -17.31 5.04
N LEU A 271 -2.21 -18.02 4.18
CA LEU A 271 -2.31 -19.49 4.25
C LEU A 271 -0.95 -20.15 4.10
N VAL A 272 -0.16 -19.73 3.12
CA VAL A 272 1.23 -20.21 2.94
C VAL A 272 2.05 -19.94 4.19
N GLY A 273 1.91 -18.76 4.80
CA GLY A 273 2.56 -18.43 6.06
C GLY A 273 2.20 -19.39 7.20
N VAL A 274 0.92 -19.69 7.37
CA VAL A 274 0.45 -20.66 8.41
C VAL A 274 1.07 -22.04 8.16
N VAL A 275 1.06 -22.51 6.92
CA VAL A 275 1.63 -23.81 6.56
C VAL A 275 3.13 -23.86 6.81
N LEU A 276 3.86 -22.81 6.41
CA LEU A 276 5.31 -22.71 6.62
C LEU A 276 5.66 -22.69 8.12
N VAL A 277 4.98 -21.86 8.90
CA VAL A 277 5.19 -21.83 10.37
C VAL A 277 4.85 -23.17 10.98
N GLY A 278 3.74 -23.79 10.58
CA GLY A 278 3.33 -25.12 11.05
C GLY A 278 4.36 -26.19 10.74
N LEU A 279 4.89 -26.20 9.52
CA LEU A 279 5.92 -27.15 9.09
C LEU A 279 7.22 -26.97 9.90
N VAL A 280 7.66 -25.74 10.09
CA VAL A 280 8.85 -25.42 10.89
C VAL A 280 8.71 -25.91 12.32
N VAL A 281 7.61 -25.56 13.00
CA VAL A 281 7.37 -25.99 14.38
C VAL A 281 7.22 -27.51 14.48
N TRP A 282 6.58 -28.14 13.48
CA TRP A 282 6.47 -29.60 13.40
C TRP A 282 7.83 -30.27 13.32
N THR A 283 8.69 -29.81 12.39
CA THR A 283 10.05 -30.38 12.21
C THR A 283 10.86 -30.27 13.50
N LEU A 284 10.90 -29.07 14.12
CA LEU A 284 11.58 -28.85 15.40
C LEU A 284 11.06 -29.80 16.50
N THR A 285 9.73 -29.99 16.58
CA THR A 285 9.12 -30.84 17.61
C THR A 285 9.42 -32.33 17.37
N VAL A 286 9.41 -32.78 16.11
CA VAL A 286 9.72 -34.19 15.76
C VAL A 286 11.17 -34.53 16.08
N GLU A 287 12.10 -33.65 15.74
CA GLU A 287 13.54 -33.84 16.01
C GLU A 287 13.85 -33.87 17.51
N GLN A 288 13.17 -33.05 18.30
CA GLN A 288 13.34 -33.02 19.76
C GLN A 288 12.46 -34.06 20.50
N SER A 289 11.80 -34.96 19.77
CA SER A 289 10.89 -35.94 20.40
C SER A 289 11.57 -36.91 21.39
N ALA A 290 12.84 -37.30 21.12
CA ALA A 290 13.66 -38.10 22.01
C ALA A 290 13.96 -37.36 23.33
N ASP A 291 14.36 -36.10 23.24
CA ASP A 291 14.65 -35.25 24.41
C ASP A 291 13.40 -35.03 25.27
N PHE A 292 12.24 -34.83 24.63
CA PHE A 292 10.95 -34.74 25.32
C PHE A 292 10.57 -36.05 25.98
N GLY A 293 10.91 -37.21 25.39
CA GLY A 293 10.77 -38.53 26.00
C GLY A 293 11.57 -38.67 27.30
N VAL A 294 12.84 -38.30 27.27
CA VAL A 294 13.74 -38.30 28.45
C VAL A 294 13.20 -37.37 29.56
N LEU A 295 12.84 -36.13 29.19
CA LEU A 295 12.26 -35.18 30.14
C LEU A 295 10.98 -35.71 30.80
N ARG A 296 10.16 -36.44 30.05
CA ARG A 296 8.93 -37.04 30.55
C ARG A 296 9.23 -38.23 31.49
N ALA A 297 10.25 -39.03 31.19
CA ALA A 297 10.74 -40.09 32.09
C ALA A 297 11.30 -39.54 33.41
N LEU A 298 11.87 -38.33 33.39
CA LEU A 298 12.34 -37.58 34.58
C LEU A 298 11.21 -36.90 35.36
N GLY A 299 9.93 -37.10 34.97
CA GLY A 299 8.75 -36.61 35.68
C GLY A 299 8.28 -35.20 35.27
N VAL A 300 8.77 -34.62 34.15
CA VAL A 300 8.30 -33.33 33.65
C VAL A 300 6.86 -33.45 33.14
N ARG A 301 5.99 -32.55 33.61
CA ARG A 301 4.56 -32.56 33.26
C ARG A 301 4.36 -32.20 31.79
N PRO A 302 3.39 -32.84 31.07
CA PRO A 302 3.12 -32.54 29.67
C PRO A 302 2.89 -31.05 29.38
N ILE A 303 2.24 -30.35 30.30
CA ILE A 303 1.98 -28.89 30.14
C ILE A 303 3.28 -28.07 30.14
N GLN A 304 4.34 -28.52 30.81
CA GLN A 304 5.63 -27.83 30.79
C GLN A 304 6.34 -28.02 29.43
N LEU A 305 6.23 -29.22 28.84
CA LEU A 305 6.72 -29.49 27.48
C LEU A 305 5.97 -28.65 26.44
N CYS A 306 4.64 -28.54 26.57
CA CYS A 306 3.84 -27.66 25.71
C CYS A 306 4.29 -26.19 25.81
N ARG A 307 4.63 -25.70 27.00
CA ARG A 307 5.15 -24.35 27.19
C ARG A 307 6.51 -24.14 26.50
N ILE A 308 7.38 -25.16 26.50
CA ILE A 308 8.67 -25.09 25.78
C ILE A 308 8.44 -24.98 24.28
N VAL A 309 7.58 -25.82 23.70
CA VAL A 309 7.25 -25.79 22.27
C VAL A 309 6.61 -24.46 21.88
N LEU A 310 5.68 -23.94 22.66
CA LEU A 310 5.08 -22.62 22.42
C LEU A 310 6.10 -21.48 22.52
N ALA A 311 7.03 -21.54 23.48
CA ALA A 311 8.10 -20.56 23.62
C ALA A 311 9.06 -20.60 22.40
N GLN A 312 9.39 -21.79 21.91
CA GLN A 312 10.18 -21.94 20.67
C GLN A 312 9.46 -21.36 19.46
N ALA A 313 8.17 -21.71 19.28
CA ALA A 313 7.35 -21.18 18.21
C ALA A 313 7.24 -19.64 18.26
N ALA A 314 7.06 -19.08 19.46
CA ALA A 314 7.01 -17.63 19.67
C ALA A 314 8.35 -16.93 19.34
N LEU A 315 9.48 -17.52 19.72
CA LEU A 315 10.81 -16.99 19.41
C LEU A 315 11.09 -17.00 17.91
N VAL A 316 10.78 -18.10 17.22
CA VAL A 316 10.94 -18.22 15.76
C VAL A 316 10.02 -17.23 15.06
N ALA A 317 8.76 -17.12 15.50
CA ALA A 317 7.80 -16.19 14.95
C ALA A 317 8.23 -14.72 15.14
N ALA A 318 8.70 -14.35 16.33
CA ALA A 318 9.17 -13.00 16.64
C ALA A 318 10.42 -12.64 15.82
N ALA A 319 11.41 -13.54 15.76
CA ALA A 319 12.61 -13.32 14.97
C ALA A 319 12.31 -13.25 13.46
N GLY A 320 11.43 -14.14 12.97
CA GLY A 320 10.96 -14.13 11.58
C GLY A 320 10.16 -12.86 11.25
N PHE A 321 9.29 -12.41 12.15
CA PHE A 321 8.57 -11.14 11.97
C PHE A 321 9.53 -9.96 11.85
N VAL A 322 10.51 -9.84 12.74
CA VAL A 322 11.50 -8.75 12.69
C VAL A 322 12.30 -8.80 11.39
N LEU A 323 12.77 -9.99 10.99
CA LEU A 323 13.51 -10.17 9.73
C LEU A 323 12.64 -9.81 8.52
N GLY A 324 11.44 -10.36 8.43
CA GLY A 324 10.51 -10.10 7.32
C GLY A 324 10.09 -8.64 7.23
N ALA A 325 9.80 -8.00 8.36
CA ALA A 325 9.49 -6.57 8.41
C ALA A 325 10.68 -5.70 7.99
N ALA A 326 11.89 -6.00 8.46
CA ALA A 326 13.10 -5.26 8.06
C ALA A 326 13.35 -5.35 6.55
N ILE A 327 13.22 -6.56 5.97
CA ILE A 327 13.36 -6.75 4.52
C ILE A 327 12.24 -6.04 3.76
N ALA A 328 11.00 -6.06 4.27
CA ALA A 328 9.86 -5.38 3.65
C ALA A 328 10.06 -3.85 3.61
N TYR A 329 10.60 -3.24 4.68
CA TYR A 329 10.97 -1.83 4.69
C TYR A 329 12.10 -1.52 3.72
N GLY A 330 13.12 -2.38 3.66
CA GLY A 330 14.19 -2.25 2.67
C GLY A 330 13.68 -2.34 1.23
N ALA A 331 12.75 -3.26 0.98
CA ALA A 331 12.09 -3.41 -0.32
C ALA A 331 11.22 -2.18 -0.65
N GLN A 332 10.47 -1.64 0.32
CA GLN A 332 9.71 -0.40 0.14
C GLN A 332 10.61 0.74 -0.32
N PHE A 333 11.75 0.95 0.35
CA PHE A 333 12.72 2.00 -0.01
C PHE A 333 13.25 1.80 -1.43
N LEU A 334 13.67 0.57 -1.75
CA LEU A 334 14.27 0.24 -3.04
C LEU A 334 13.28 0.37 -4.21
N ILE A 335 12.03 -0.08 -4.00
CA ILE A 335 10.95 0.00 -5.00
C ILE A 335 10.58 1.46 -5.23
N SER A 336 10.41 2.25 -4.16
CA SER A 336 10.04 3.67 -4.28
C SER A 336 11.10 4.50 -5.01
N GLU A 337 12.39 4.17 -4.83
CA GLU A 337 13.47 4.89 -5.54
C GLU A 337 13.63 4.47 -6.99
N ARG A 338 13.47 3.18 -7.30
CA ARG A 338 13.81 2.64 -8.63
C ARG A 338 12.63 2.46 -9.57
N MET A 339 11.48 2.06 -9.04
CA MET A 339 10.33 1.69 -9.88
C MET A 339 9.30 2.80 -10.01
N GLY A 340 9.21 3.75 -9.08
CA GLY A 340 8.34 4.93 -9.15
C GLY A 340 6.86 4.72 -9.48
N ASP A 341 6.56 3.68 -10.23
CA ASP A 341 5.21 3.31 -10.70
C ASP A 341 4.42 2.59 -9.61
N VAL A 342 5.13 1.91 -8.71
CA VAL A 342 4.51 1.12 -7.63
C VAL A 342 4.93 1.72 -6.30
N THR A 343 3.98 2.26 -5.59
CA THR A 343 4.21 2.72 -4.22
C THR A 343 3.87 1.62 -3.23
N VAL A 344 4.83 1.23 -2.44
CA VAL A 344 4.63 0.32 -1.31
C VAL A 344 4.48 1.18 -0.06
N ALA A 345 3.33 1.16 0.58
CA ALA A 345 3.07 1.92 1.80
C ALA A 345 2.86 0.96 2.99
N ILE A 346 3.90 0.77 3.79
CA ILE A 346 3.81 -0.03 5.03
C ILE A 346 3.50 0.90 6.19
N THR A 347 2.30 0.79 6.74
CA THR A 347 1.86 1.61 7.87
C THR A 347 2.12 0.93 9.22
N PRO A 348 2.25 1.68 10.33
CA PRO A 348 2.37 1.09 11.66
C PRO A 348 1.20 0.18 12.03
N ALA A 349 -0.01 0.49 11.57
CA ALA A 349 -1.19 -0.34 11.77
C ALA A 349 -1.06 -1.71 11.08
N MET A 350 -0.48 -1.74 9.86
CA MET A 350 -0.20 -2.99 9.14
C MET A 350 0.84 -3.84 9.87
N LEU A 351 1.88 -3.22 10.43
CA LEU A 351 2.87 -3.94 11.23
C LEU A 351 2.25 -4.55 12.47
N ALA A 352 1.42 -3.81 13.20
CA ALA A 352 0.71 -4.32 14.36
C ALA A 352 -0.22 -5.48 14.00
N ALA A 353 -0.99 -5.33 12.91
CA ALA A 353 -1.86 -6.39 12.39
C ALA A 353 -1.05 -7.64 11.97
N MET A 354 0.10 -7.44 11.31
CA MET A 354 0.97 -8.54 10.88
C MET A 354 1.65 -9.23 12.06
N ALA A 355 2.06 -8.49 13.10
CA ALA A 355 2.58 -9.06 14.34
C ALA A 355 1.53 -9.95 15.01
N ALA A 356 0.29 -9.48 15.13
CA ALA A 356 -0.83 -10.26 15.64
C ALA A 356 -1.11 -11.50 14.78
N ALA A 357 -1.14 -11.34 13.44
CA ALA A 357 -1.32 -12.45 12.51
C ALA A 357 -0.20 -13.50 12.65
N THR A 358 1.06 -13.07 12.76
CA THR A 358 2.21 -13.96 12.95
C THR A 358 2.12 -14.73 14.27
N ALA A 359 1.65 -14.07 15.34
CA ALA A 359 1.39 -14.75 16.62
C ALA A 359 0.28 -15.82 16.50
N VAL A 360 -0.81 -15.48 15.79
CA VAL A 360 -1.90 -16.44 15.51
C VAL A 360 -1.40 -17.60 14.65
N MET A 361 -0.61 -17.33 13.60
CA MET A 361 0.00 -18.37 12.76
C MET A 361 0.88 -19.32 13.58
N ALA A 362 1.70 -18.79 14.49
CA ALA A 362 2.54 -19.57 15.38
C ALA A 362 1.70 -20.44 16.32
N ALA A 363 0.63 -19.89 16.90
CA ALA A 363 -0.29 -20.63 17.76
C ALA A 363 -0.99 -21.76 16.99
N LEU A 364 -1.56 -21.48 15.82
CA LEU A 364 -2.24 -22.46 14.96
C LEU A 364 -1.26 -23.54 14.46
N GLY A 365 -0.08 -23.12 13.97
CA GLY A 365 0.95 -24.04 13.48
C GLY A 365 1.50 -24.98 14.57
N SER A 366 1.47 -24.56 15.83
CA SER A 366 1.91 -25.37 16.97
C SER A 366 0.88 -26.41 17.43
N LEU A 367 -0.39 -26.33 16.99
CA LEU A 367 -1.45 -27.22 17.48
C LEU A 367 -1.17 -28.72 17.21
N LEU A 368 -0.70 -29.05 16.00
CA LEU A 368 -0.36 -30.43 15.64
C LEU A 368 0.86 -30.95 16.43
N PRO A 369 1.99 -30.22 16.50
CA PRO A 369 3.11 -30.57 17.36
C PRO A 369 2.73 -30.76 18.82
N LEU A 370 1.93 -29.86 19.39
CA LEU A 370 1.47 -29.95 20.78
C LEU A 370 0.69 -31.24 21.06
N ARG A 371 -0.22 -31.63 20.14
CA ARG A 371 -0.95 -32.90 20.26
C ARG A 371 -0.01 -34.11 20.29
N ARG A 372 1.08 -34.05 19.51
CA ARG A 372 2.08 -35.13 19.47
C ARG A 372 2.87 -35.18 20.79
N VAL A 373 3.33 -34.03 21.30
CA VAL A 373 4.07 -33.94 22.56
C VAL A 373 3.28 -34.51 23.75
N VAL A 374 1.98 -34.24 23.82
CA VAL A 374 1.10 -34.77 24.86
C VAL A 374 0.99 -36.31 24.80
N ARG A 375 1.09 -36.90 23.60
CA ARG A 375 0.95 -38.35 23.36
C ARG A 375 2.28 -39.14 23.35
N ILE A 376 3.43 -38.50 23.58
CA ILE A 376 4.73 -39.18 23.64
C ILE A 376 4.71 -40.19 24.80
N ASP A 377 4.95 -41.46 24.47
CA ASP A 377 5.12 -42.53 25.45
C ASP A 377 6.55 -42.48 26.06
N PRO A 378 6.72 -42.44 27.39
CA PRO A 378 8.04 -42.51 28.01
C PRO A 378 8.88 -43.72 27.59
N ALA A 379 8.25 -44.82 27.19
CA ALA A 379 8.95 -46.02 26.72
C ALA A 379 9.75 -45.83 25.43
N VAL A 380 9.44 -44.81 24.62
CA VAL A 380 10.18 -44.51 23.36
C VAL A 380 11.60 -44.04 23.65
N ALA A 381 11.85 -43.41 24.81
CA ALA A 381 13.18 -42.95 25.20
C ALA A 381 14.21 -44.08 25.43
N PHE A 382 13.73 -45.31 25.62
CA PHE A 382 14.57 -46.47 25.94
C PHE A 382 14.76 -47.43 24.74
N ARG A 383 14.29 -47.07 23.55
CA ARG A 383 14.38 -47.93 22.35
C ARG A 383 15.51 -47.54 21.38
N HIS A 384 16.40 -46.68 21.79
CA HIS A 384 17.62 -46.33 21.00
C HIS A 384 18.87 -46.62 21.80
#